data_ca342b5a7a7f3fa4aa2d16222d85e1d0
#
_entry.id   ca342b5a7a7f3fa4aa2d16222d85e1d0
#
_cell.length_a   1.000
_cell.length_b   1.000
_cell.length_c   1.000
_cell.angle_alpha   90.00
_cell.angle_beta   90.00
_cell.angle_gamma   90.00
#
_symmetry.space_group_name_H-M   'P 1'
#
loop_
_entity.id
_entity.type
_entity.pdbx_description
1 polymer ?
#
loop_
_entity_poly.entity_id
_entity_poly.type
_entity_poly.pdbx_seq_one_letter_code
_entity_poly.pdbx_strand_id
1 'polypeptide(L)'
;MAFSFLFLLAACGQGGVSKSNKVVSEEALKIDRADSVTVIISKDGQTKARLKTKEFVQNDNAKPPYLDINHNLFVEFYNDSMAVESTLSAKTARFYPANNNFLVQDSVVVINKSGDTLKTQQLVWNNKLQKFFSEVPVQIIRGGSVSYGTGLEANKDLSWIRIFQQRGTVPVEKDQMPDTE
;
A
#
# COMPACT_ATOMS: atom_id res chain seq x y z
N MET A 1 -58.58 45.11 42.94
CA MET A 1 -57.58 45.40 41.91
C MET A 1 -56.86 44.10 41.60
N ALA A 2 -57.28 43.45 40.50
CA ALA A 2 -56.69 42.18 40.06
C ALA A 2 -55.90 42.46 38.80
N PHE A 3 -54.60 42.18 38.85
CA PHE A 3 -53.70 42.36 37.70
C PHE A 3 -53.47 40.98 37.09
N SER A 4 -54.16 40.75 35.96
CA SER A 4 -54.05 39.49 35.18
C SER A 4 -52.79 39.54 34.33
N PHE A 5 -51.84 38.64 34.58
CA PHE A 5 -50.59 38.49 33.81
C PHE A 5 -50.79 37.36 32.76
N LEU A 6 -50.96 37.79 31.51
CA LEU A 6 -51.14 36.88 30.35
C LEU A 6 -49.78 36.34 29.90
N PHE A 7 -49.54 35.02 30.09
CA PHE A 7 -48.34 34.33 29.68
C PHE A 7 -48.54 33.84 28.21
N LEU A 8 -47.82 34.44 27.28
CA LEU A 8 -47.75 34.02 25.88
C LEU A 8 -46.71 32.88 25.80
N LEU A 9 -47.20 31.65 25.57
CA LEU A 9 -46.40 30.48 25.23
C LEU A 9 -46.07 30.55 23.74
N ALA A 10 -44.80 30.86 23.42
CA ALA A 10 -44.25 30.72 22.09
C ALA A 10 -43.97 29.22 21.80
N ALA A 11 -44.73 28.62 20.89
CA ALA A 11 -44.52 27.27 20.41
C ALA A 11 -43.27 27.24 19.51
N CYS A 12 -42.20 26.59 19.99
CA CYS A 12 -41.02 26.24 19.18
C CYS A 12 -41.44 25.11 18.20
N GLY A 13 -41.41 25.42 16.91
CA GLY A 13 -41.66 24.45 15.86
C GLY A 13 -40.61 23.34 15.88
N GLN A 14 -41.08 22.11 15.97
CA GLN A 14 -40.28 20.90 15.79
C GLN A 14 -39.88 20.79 14.34
N GLY A 15 -38.62 21.15 14.02
CA GLY A 15 -38.01 20.75 12.75
C GLY A 15 -37.93 19.23 12.67
N GLY A 16 -38.69 18.64 11.78
CA GLY A 16 -38.68 17.21 11.53
C GLY A 16 -37.29 16.76 11.08
N VAL A 17 -36.59 16.04 11.95
CA VAL A 17 -35.41 15.27 11.58
C VAL A 17 -35.86 14.15 10.66
N SER A 18 -35.64 14.32 9.35
CA SER A 18 -35.80 13.26 8.37
C SER A 18 -34.82 12.13 8.76
N LYS A 19 -35.32 11.10 9.42
CA LYS A 19 -34.57 9.86 9.62
C LYS A 19 -34.46 9.18 8.26
N SER A 20 -33.34 9.45 7.57
CA SER A 20 -32.90 8.60 6.48
C SER A 20 -32.56 7.24 7.10
N ASN A 21 -33.50 6.31 7.07
CA ASN A 21 -33.28 4.91 7.38
C ASN A 21 -32.50 4.30 6.19
N LYS A 22 -31.22 4.67 6.06
CA LYS A 22 -30.29 3.89 5.27
C LYS A 22 -30.06 2.60 6.06
N VAL A 23 -30.76 1.53 5.68
CA VAL A 23 -30.48 0.19 6.17
C VAL A 23 -29.08 -0.15 5.73
N VAL A 24 -28.12 0.08 6.61
CA VAL A 24 -26.74 -0.38 6.42
C VAL A 24 -26.81 -1.88 6.60
N SER A 25 -26.51 -2.64 5.56
CA SER A 25 -26.47 -4.10 5.66
C SER A 25 -25.50 -4.50 6.76
N GLU A 26 -25.81 -5.56 7.49
CA GLU A 26 -24.99 -6.04 8.62
C GLU A 26 -23.56 -6.40 8.19
N GLU A 27 -23.36 -6.73 6.90
CA GLU A 27 -22.04 -6.90 6.28
C GLU A 27 -21.27 -5.59 6.11
N ALA A 28 -21.95 -4.48 5.83
CA ALA A 28 -21.30 -3.16 5.71
C ALA A 28 -20.82 -2.62 7.07
N LEU A 29 -21.37 -3.09 8.18
CA LEU A 29 -20.94 -2.75 9.54
C LEU A 29 -19.67 -3.51 9.99
N LYS A 30 -19.19 -4.48 9.19
CA LYS A 30 -18.04 -5.34 9.52
C LYS A 30 -16.78 -4.98 8.73
N ILE A 31 -16.80 -3.94 7.91
CA ILE A 31 -15.67 -3.47 7.10
C ILE A 31 -15.30 -2.09 7.58
N ASP A 32 -14.15 -2.00 8.27
CA ASP A 32 -13.51 -0.72 8.58
C ASP A 32 -12.77 -0.20 7.35
N ARG A 33 -13.07 1.05 7.00
CA ARG A 33 -12.47 1.74 5.86
C ARG A 33 -11.89 3.07 6.29
N ALA A 34 -10.66 3.33 5.85
CA ALA A 34 -9.99 4.61 6.04
C ALA A 34 -9.46 5.14 4.72
N ASP A 35 -9.62 6.45 4.48
CA ASP A 35 -9.16 7.14 3.28
C ASP A 35 -7.91 7.98 3.56
N SER A 36 -7.01 8.07 2.56
CA SER A 36 -5.78 8.88 2.63
C SER A 36 -4.88 8.52 3.81
N VAL A 37 -4.52 7.23 3.90
CA VAL A 37 -3.79 6.67 5.03
C VAL A 37 -2.27 6.77 4.82
N THR A 38 -1.58 7.18 5.87
CA THR A 38 -0.11 7.04 5.98
C THR A 38 0.21 6.12 7.17
N VAL A 39 0.92 5.03 6.89
CA VAL A 39 1.40 4.08 7.90
C VAL A 39 2.90 4.20 8.05
N ILE A 40 3.36 4.34 9.29
CA ILE A 40 4.79 4.31 9.63
C ILE A 40 5.10 2.97 10.28
N ILE A 41 6.03 2.23 9.68
CA ILE A 41 6.50 0.95 10.17
C ILE A 41 7.83 1.18 10.86
N SER A 42 7.86 0.92 12.17
CA SER A 42 9.06 1.10 12.98
C SER A 42 9.50 -0.22 13.59
N LYS A 43 10.81 -0.39 13.77
CA LYS A 43 11.42 -1.50 14.47
C LYS A 43 12.54 -0.95 15.37
N ASP A 44 12.56 -1.36 16.63
CA ASP A 44 13.56 -0.93 17.63
C ASP A 44 13.69 0.62 17.72
N GLY A 45 12.55 1.32 17.67
CA GLY A 45 12.49 2.79 17.75
C GLY A 45 12.87 3.54 16.47
N GLN A 46 13.27 2.82 15.42
CA GLN A 46 13.65 3.42 14.13
C GLN A 46 12.57 3.19 13.07
N THR A 47 12.24 4.22 12.29
CA THR A 47 11.36 4.08 11.13
C THR A 47 12.07 3.26 10.05
N LYS A 48 11.46 2.16 9.64
CA LYS A 48 11.98 1.26 8.60
C LYS A 48 11.24 1.41 7.27
N ALA A 49 9.96 1.81 7.32
CA ALA A 49 9.20 2.10 6.11
C ALA A 49 8.08 3.11 6.38
N ARG A 50 7.67 3.83 5.33
CA ARG A 50 6.50 4.69 5.29
C ARG A 50 5.64 4.30 4.09
N LEU A 51 4.42 3.87 4.35
CA LEU A 51 3.44 3.48 3.34
C LEU A 51 2.40 4.58 3.21
N LYS A 52 2.05 4.94 1.99
CA LYS A 52 0.96 5.86 1.65
C LYS A 52 -0.01 5.19 0.70
N THR A 53 -1.29 5.33 0.96
CA THR A 53 -2.36 4.84 0.07
C THR A 53 -3.59 5.72 0.17
N LYS A 54 -4.46 5.64 -0.85
CA LYS A 54 -5.74 6.36 -0.82
C LYS A 54 -6.81 5.64 -0.02
N GLU A 55 -6.70 4.32 0.14
CA GLU A 55 -7.73 3.55 0.82
C GLU A 55 -7.16 2.33 1.53
N PHE A 56 -7.64 2.14 2.76
CA PHE A 56 -7.48 0.94 3.58
C PHE A 56 -8.84 0.32 3.85
N VAL A 57 -8.97 -0.99 3.65
CA VAL A 57 -10.19 -1.75 3.95
C VAL A 57 -9.83 -2.95 4.80
N GLN A 58 -10.28 -2.96 6.06
CA GLN A 58 -10.05 -4.07 6.97
C GLN A 58 -11.13 -5.14 6.81
N ASN A 59 -10.74 -6.40 6.71
CA ASN A 59 -11.64 -7.53 6.57
C ASN A 59 -11.37 -8.57 7.66
N ASP A 60 -11.95 -8.35 8.84
CA ASP A 60 -11.78 -9.21 10.00
C ASP A 60 -12.56 -10.52 9.92
N ASN A 61 -13.56 -10.60 9.03
CA ASN A 61 -14.38 -11.79 8.85
C ASN A 61 -13.73 -12.82 7.92
N ALA A 62 -12.73 -12.43 7.15
CA ALA A 62 -11.98 -13.35 6.30
C ALA A 62 -11.13 -14.32 7.14
N LYS A 63 -10.84 -15.47 6.57
CA LYS A 63 -10.00 -16.50 7.21
C LYS A 63 -8.83 -16.85 6.28
N PRO A 64 -7.60 -16.37 6.54
CA PRO A 64 -7.19 -15.46 7.64
C PRO A 64 -7.69 -14.01 7.44
N PRO A 65 -7.79 -13.21 8.51
CA PRO A 65 -8.07 -11.77 8.41
C PRO A 65 -6.98 -11.05 7.60
N TYR A 66 -7.36 -9.99 6.88
CA TYR A 66 -6.44 -9.19 6.09
C TYR A 66 -6.88 -7.74 5.98
N LEU A 67 -5.95 -6.87 5.54
CA LEU A 67 -6.24 -5.51 5.13
C LEU A 67 -5.96 -5.35 3.65
N ASP A 68 -6.94 -4.90 2.89
CA ASP A 68 -6.75 -4.48 1.49
C ASP A 68 -6.29 -3.03 1.43
N ILE A 69 -5.31 -2.78 0.58
CA ILE A 69 -4.72 -1.48 0.29
C ILE A 69 -5.03 -1.21 -1.18
N ASN A 70 -5.94 -0.26 -1.41
CA ASN A 70 -6.47 0.04 -2.73
C ASN A 70 -6.04 1.42 -3.21
N HIS A 71 -6.16 1.65 -4.54
CA HIS A 71 -5.97 2.95 -5.17
C HIS A 71 -4.58 3.56 -4.98
N ASN A 72 -3.57 2.85 -5.46
CA ASN A 72 -2.16 3.23 -5.49
C ASN A 72 -1.49 3.20 -4.11
N LEU A 73 -0.61 2.25 -3.99
CA LEU A 73 0.31 2.09 -2.88
C LEU A 73 1.65 2.75 -3.25
N PHE A 74 2.21 3.50 -2.31
CA PHE A 74 3.58 3.98 -2.37
C PHE A 74 4.28 3.74 -1.03
N VAL A 75 5.44 3.07 -1.08
CA VAL A 75 6.24 2.74 0.11
C VAL A 75 7.64 3.28 -0.06
N GLU A 76 8.14 3.96 0.95
CA GLU A 76 9.53 4.34 1.11
C GLU A 76 10.18 3.44 2.16
N PHE A 77 11.27 2.77 1.82
CA PHE A 77 12.08 2.01 2.76
C PHE A 77 13.27 2.84 3.20
N TYR A 78 13.54 2.83 4.49
CA TYR A 78 14.63 3.60 5.09
C TYR A 78 15.75 2.68 5.57
N ASN A 79 16.97 3.18 5.45
CA ASN A 79 18.14 2.60 6.09
C ASN A 79 18.27 3.07 7.55
N ASP A 80 19.32 2.64 8.23
CA ASP A 80 19.56 3.00 9.64
C ASP A 80 19.90 4.50 9.86
N SER A 81 20.33 5.19 8.80
CA SER A 81 20.55 6.64 8.80
C SER A 81 19.31 7.45 8.43
N MET A 82 18.12 6.83 8.38
CA MET A 82 16.85 7.46 7.98
C MET A 82 16.84 8.01 6.53
N ALA A 83 17.77 7.62 5.70
CA ALA A 83 17.76 7.93 4.28
C ALA A 83 16.92 6.88 3.52
N VAL A 84 16.18 7.33 2.49
CA VAL A 84 15.44 6.42 1.61
C VAL A 84 16.44 5.56 0.83
N GLU A 85 16.36 4.25 0.98
CA GLU A 85 17.20 3.29 0.27
C GLU A 85 16.53 2.66 -0.94
N SER A 86 15.19 2.55 -0.89
CA SER A 86 14.38 2.10 -2.02
C SER A 86 12.94 2.58 -1.89
N THR A 87 12.21 2.57 -3.01
CA THR A 87 10.78 2.85 -3.06
C THR A 87 10.05 1.70 -3.75
N LEU A 88 8.80 1.48 -3.38
CA LEU A 88 7.90 0.53 -4.02
C LEU A 88 6.61 1.24 -4.38
N SER A 89 6.13 1.05 -5.61
CA SER A 89 4.81 1.49 -6.05
C SER A 89 4.03 0.33 -6.67
N ALA A 90 2.71 0.34 -6.49
CA ALA A 90 1.79 -0.64 -7.06
C ALA A 90 0.36 -0.08 -7.05
N LYS A 91 -0.58 -0.76 -7.73
CA LYS A 91 -2.00 -0.37 -7.69
C LYS A 91 -2.69 -0.86 -6.42
N THR A 92 -2.40 -2.09 -6.00
CA THR A 92 -3.04 -2.73 -4.85
C THR A 92 -2.05 -3.53 -4.02
N ALA A 93 -2.41 -3.76 -2.77
CA ALA A 93 -1.72 -4.73 -1.93
C ALA A 93 -2.68 -5.32 -0.89
N ARG A 94 -2.30 -6.45 -0.32
CA ARG A 94 -2.96 -7.08 0.81
C ARG A 94 -1.96 -7.32 1.92
N PHE A 95 -2.29 -6.87 3.11
CA PHE A 95 -1.51 -7.10 4.31
C PHE A 95 -2.15 -8.20 5.16
N TYR A 96 -1.33 -9.13 5.63
CA TYR A 96 -1.73 -10.21 6.51
C TYR A 96 -1.15 -9.99 7.92
N PRO A 97 -1.98 -9.55 8.90
CA PRO A 97 -1.51 -9.25 10.26
C PRO A 97 -0.89 -10.44 10.98
N ALA A 98 -1.34 -11.66 10.69
CA ALA A 98 -0.87 -12.89 11.34
C ALA A 98 0.64 -13.14 11.20
N ASN A 99 1.25 -12.68 10.11
CA ASN A 99 2.68 -12.88 9.83
C ASN A 99 3.40 -11.60 9.36
N ASN A 100 2.68 -10.48 9.30
CA ASN A 100 3.15 -9.19 8.80
C ASN A 100 3.70 -9.26 7.35
N ASN A 101 3.15 -10.15 6.53
CA ASN A 101 3.48 -10.25 5.12
C ASN A 101 2.58 -9.35 4.29
N PHE A 102 3.12 -8.89 3.14
CA PHE A 102 2.36 -8.15 2.14
C PHE A 102 2.38 -8.90 0.81
N LEU A 103 1.21 -9.03 0.19
CA LEU A 103 1.06 -9.39 -1.20
C LEU A 103 0.78 -8.10 -1.98
N VAL A 104 1.71 -7.70 -2.85
CA VAL A 104 1.63 -6.49 -3.66
C VAL A 104 1.32 -6.87 -5.09
N GLN A 105 0.35 -6.22 -5.73
CA GLN A 105 -0.16 -6.60 -7.04
C GLN A 105 -0.39 -5.40 -7.96
N ASP A 106 -0.36 -5.68 -9.24
CA ASP A 106 -0.63 -4.79 -10.36
C ASP A 106 0.37 -3.64 -10.52
N SER A 107 1.14 -3.71 -11.60
CA SER A 107 2.14 -2.71 -11.97
C SER A 107 3.15 -2.43 -10.83
N VAL A 108 3.66 -3.49 -10.23
CA VAL A 108 4.64 -3.38 -9.13
C VAL A 108 5.97 -2.90 -9.67
N VAL A 109 6.48 -1.83 -9.10
CA VAL A 109 7.80 -1.25 -9.40
C VAL A 109 8.55 -1.01 -8.11
N VAL A 110 9.76 -1.55 -8.00
CA VAL A 110 10.71 -1.24 -6.91
C VAL A 110 11.92 -0.55 -7.51
N ILE A 111 12.33 0.57 -6.93
CA ILE A 111 13.49 1.35 -7.38
C ILE A 111 14.39 1.60 -6.17
N ASN A 112 15.68 1.27 -6.29
CA ASN A 112 16.66 1.59 -5.25
C ASN A 112 17.35 2.95 -5.50
N LYS A 113 18.13 3.41 -4.53
CA LYS A 113 18.88 4.66 -4.60
C LYS A 113 19.89 4.75 -5.77
N SER A 114 20.27 3.61 -6.35
CA SER A 114 21.19 3.53 -7.50
C SER A 114 20.46 3.54 -8.85
N GLY A 115 19.10 3.58 -8.84
CA GLY A 115 18.28 3.50 -10.03
C GLY A 115 18.01 2.07 -10.52
N ASP A 116 18.54 1.03 -9.83
CA ASP A 116 18.17 -0.34 -10.17
C ASP A 116 16.67 -0.52 -9.97
N THR A 117 16.02 -1.10 -10.97
CA THR A 117 14.56 -1.18 -11.01
C THR A 117 14.10 -2.61 -11.20
N LEU A 118 13.20 -3.07 -10.34
CA LEU A 118 12.42 -4.31 -10.49
C LEU A 118 11.01 -3.96 -10.94
N LYS A 119 10.53 -4.62 -12.00
CA LYS A 119 9.13 -4.53 -12.47
C LYS A 119 8.51 -5.93 -12.50
N THR A 120 7.29 -6.04 -11.99
CA THR A 120 6.52 -7.30 -12.00
C THR A 120 5.02 -7.03 -11.82
N GLN A 121 4.19 -8.08 -11.95
CA GLN A 121 2.75 -7.97 -11.66
C GLN A 121 2.40 -8.40 -10.25
N GLN A 122 3.28 -9.14 -9.58
CA GLN A 122 3.05 -9.59 -8.21
C GLN A 122 4.36 -9.70 -7.45
N LEU A 123 4.35 -9.23 -6.21
CA LEU A 123 5.50 -9.27 -5.30
C LEU A 123 5.02 -9.56 -3.88
N VAL A 124 5.65 -10.51 -3.22
CA VAL A 124 5.40 -10.84 -1.81
C VAL A 124 6.54 -10.30 -0.96
N TRP A 125 6.23 -9.46 0.01
CA TRP A 125 7.15 -9.14 1.10
C TRP A 125 6.99 -10.15 2.21
N ASN A 126 8.06 -10.89 2.50
CA ASN A 126 8.12 -11.80 3.65
C ASN A 126 8.82 -11.10 4.82
N ASN A 127 8.05 -10.75 5.84
CA ASN A 127 8.58 -9.99 6.99
C ASN A 127 9.59 -10.80 7.82
N LYS A 128 9.41 -12.11 7.94
CA LYS A 128 10.36 -12.97 8.69
C LYS A 128 11.71 -13.06 8.00
N LEU A 129 11.73 -13.20 6.68
CA LEU A 129 12.94 -13.32 5.87
C LEU A 129 13.52 -11.96 5.46
N GLN A 130 12.77 -10.87 5.61
CA GLN A 130 13.12 -9.51 5.20
C GLN A 130 13.48 -9.43 3.70
N LYS A 131 12.72 -10.15 2.86
CA LYS A 131 12.95 -10.29 1.42
C LYS A 131 11.68 -10.18 0.61
N PHE A 132 11.85 -9.78 -0.63
CA PHE A 132 10.86 -9.87 -1.68
C PHE A 132 10.93 -11.22 -2.39
N PHE A 133 9.76 -11.75 -2.75
CA PHE A 133 9.57 -12.96 -3.55
C PHE A 133 8.57 -12.70 -4.67
N SER A 134 8.80 -13.30 -5.82
CA SER A 134 7.85 -13.35 -6.93
C SER A 134 7.92 -14.72 -7.60
N GLU A 135 6.78 -15.22 -8.06
CA GLU A 135 6.66 -16.45 -8.85
C GLU A 135 6.21 -16.17 -10.29
N VAL A 136 5.92 -14.91 -10.60
CA VAL A 136 5.46 -14.45 -11.91
C VAL A 136 6.61 -13.82 -12.71
N PRO A 137 6.42 -13.47 -14.00
CA PRO A 137 7.43 -12.80 -14.80
C PRO A 137 7.95 -11.53 -14.17
N VAL A 138 9.27 -11.34 -14.21
CA VAL A 138 9.99 -10.20 -13.67
C VAL A 138 10.90 -9.59 -14.72
N GLN A 139 11.10 -8.26 -14.60
CA GLN A 139 12.08 -7.48 -15.35
C GLN A 139 12.97 -6.75 -14.36
N ILE A 140 14.28 -6.89 -14.51
CA ILE A 140 15.30 -6.18 -13.72
C ILE A 140 16.09 -5.28 -14.65
N ILE A 141 16.15 -4.00 -14.32
CA ILE A 141 16.99 -3.00 -15.00
C ILE A 141 18.13 -2.65 -14.04
N ARG A 142 19.37 -2.90 -14.44
CA ARG A 142 20.55 -2.64 -13.61
C ARG A 142 21.76 -2.35 -14.49
N GLY A 143 22.49 -1.25 -14.19
CA GLY A 143 23.76 -0.94 -14.83
C GLY A 143 23.70 -0.89 -16.35
N GLY A 144 22.61 -0.37 -16.96
CA GLY A 144 22.44 -0.32 -18.41
C GLY A 144 22.11 -1.68 -19.05
N SER A 145 21.63 -2.65 -18.28
CA SER A 145 21.18 -3.95 -18.78
C SER A 145 19.79 -4.27 -18.29
N VAL A 146 19.00 -4.94 -19.11
CA VAL A 146 17.67 -5.45 -18.77
C VAL A 146 17.68 -6.97 -18.74
N SER A 147 17.37 -7.55 -17.59
CA SER A 147 17.24 -9.00 -17.40
C SER A 147 15.79 -9.38 -17.23
N TYR A 148 15.39 -10.48 -17.86
CA TYR A 148 14.04 -11.04 -17.77
C TYR A 148 14.08 -12.43 -17.16
N GLY A 149 13.03 -12.81 -16.45
CA GLY A 149 12.87 -14.16 -15.93
C GLY A 149 11.50 -14.42 -15.35
N THR A 150 11.33 -15.60 -14.75
CA THR A 150 10.13 -15.97 -14.01
C THR A 150 10.56 -16.40 -12.63
N GLY A 151 10.01 -15.75 -11.61
CA GLY A 151 10.41 -15.97 -10.22
C GLY A 151 11.63 -15.17 -9.80
N LEU A 152 11.57 -14.64 -8.57
CA LEU A 152 12.57 -13.74 -8.00
C LEU A 152 12.64 -13.91 -6.49
N GLU A 153 13.85 -13.76 -5.96
CA GLU A 153 14.12 -13.44 -4.56
C GLU A 153 15.05 -12.23 -4.51
N ALA A 154 14.75 -11.22 -3.67
CA ALA A 154 15.58 -10.01 -3.57
C ALA A 154 15.51 -9.37 -2.18
N ASN A 155 16.56 -8.63 -1.83
CA ASN A 155 16.52 -7.71 -0.70
C ASN A 155 15.65 -6.49 -1.00
N LYS A 156 15.19 -5.80 0.05
CA LYS A 156 14.35 -4.58 -0.09
C LYS A 156 15.05 -3.43 -0.81
N ASP A 157 16.39 -3.36 -0.75
CA ASP A 157 17.25 -2.36 -1.39
C ASP A 157 17.78 -2.81 -2.77
N LEU A 158 17.35 -3.99 -3.25
CA LEU A 158 17.81 -4.62 -4.47
C LEU A 158 19.34 -4.83 -4.55
N SER A 159 20.08 -4.76 -3.43
CA SER A 159 21.53 -5.03 -3.41
C SER A 159 21.84 -6.46 -3.80
N TRP A 160 20.95 -7.37 -3.49
CA TRP A 160 21.02 -8.77 -3.89
C TRP A 160 19.71 -9.20 -4.56
N ILE A 161 19.84 -9.82 -5.74
CA ILE A 161 18.72 -10.32 -6.54
C ILE A 161 19.09 -11.68 -7.12
N ARG A 162 18.17 -12.63 -7.01
CA ARG A 162 18.22 -13.94 -7.68
C ARG A 162 16.98 -14.13 -8.53
N ILE A 163 17.18 -14.31 -9.84
CA ILE A 163 16.13 -14.64 -10.79
C ILE A 163 16.17 -16.16 -11.01
N PHE A 164 15.03 -16.85 -10.88
CA PHE A 164 15.01 -18.31 -10.91
C PHE A 164 15.05 -18.87 -12.34
N GLN A 165 14.21 -18.38 -13.24
CA GLN A 165 14.15 -18.81 -14.64
C GLN A 165 14.51 -17.64 -15.53
N GLN A 166 15.79 -17.31 -15.57
CA GLN A 166 16.29 -16.21 -16.41
C GLN A 166 16.15 -16.59 -17.88
N ARG A 167 15.56 -15.69 -18.69
CA ARG A 167 15.29 -15.89 -20.11
C ARG A 167 16.22 -15.10 -21.03
N GLY A 168 16.96 -14.14 -20.51
CA GLY A 168 17.89 -13.33 -21.27
C GLY A 168 18.27 -12.06 -20.55
N THR A 169 19.34 -11.45 -21.03
CA THR A 169 19.80 -10.12 -20.64
C THR A 169 20.06 -9.34 -21.91
N VAL A 170 19.50 -8.13 -22.01
CA VAL A 170 19.67 -7.26 -23.17
C VAL A 170 20.39 -6.00 -22.69
N PRO A 171 21.54 -5.62 -23.26
CA PRO A 171 22.15 -4.32 -23.00
C PRO A 171 21.22 -3.23 -23.55
N VAL A 172 21.06 -2.13 -22.82
CA VAL A 172 20.30 -0.95 -23.24
C VAL A 172 21.31 0.09 -23.71
N GLU A 173 21.28 0.46 -24.99
CA GLU A 173 22.06 1.59 -25.49
C GLU A 173 21.46 2.90 -24.91
N LYS A 174 22.36 3.82 -24.52
CA LYS A 174 21.96 5.08 -23.84
C LYS A 174 20.99 5.94 -24.65
N ASP A 175 20.99 5.83 -25.97
CA ASP A 175 20.13 6.61 -26.87
C ASP A 175 18.67 6.14 -26.91
N GLN A 176 18.33 5.05 -26.22
CA GLN A 176 16.95 4.50 -26.18
C GLN A 176 16.26 4.73 -24.83
N MET A 177 16.88 5.45 -23.91
CA MET A 177 16.19 5.85 -22.71
C MET A 177 15.33 7.09 -23.02
N PRO A 178 14.02 7.07 -22.78
CA PRO A 178 13.22 8.28 -22.83
C PRO A 178 13.73 9.25 -21.78
N ASP A 179 14.01 10.48 -22.18
CA ASP A 179 14.32 11.57 -21.26
C ASP A 179 13.17 11.71 -20.28
N THR A 180 13.46 11.57 -19.00
CA THR A 180 12.49 11.84 -17.92
C THR A 180 12.43 13.36 -17.76
N GLU A 181 11.41 14.01 -18.40
CA GLU A 181 10.94 15.32 -18.01
C GLU A 181 10.23 15.29 -16.65
#